data_5b5994b7ebeb4fa913df1ad4250ff704
#
_entry.id   5b5994b7ebeb4fa913df1ad4250ff704
#
_cell.length_a   1.000
_cell.length_b   1.000
_cell.length_c   1.000
_cell.angle_alpha   90.00
_cell.angle_beta   90.00
_cell.angle_gamma   90.00
#
_symmetry.space_group_name_H-M   'P 1'
#
loop_
_entity.id
_entity.type
_entity.pdbx_description
1 polymer ?
#
loop_
_entity_poly.entity_id
_entity_poly.type
_entity_poly.pdbx_seq_one_letter_code
_entity_poly.pdbx_strand_id
1 'polypeptide(L)'
;MTQKTALAALLLIPSFSFAATVLSAPPELNNKSYVLMDYETGQILASKNENEKLAPASMTKMMTSYIIEQKLLSGELTEDEQVRMNESAWCRGSSSESCMYVPLNGTATALEMLRGIIIQSGNDASKAMAEHIAGNEGTFAHMMNQEAKRIGMTNTSFVNSTGMPAEGHYSTAKDMAMLAQHIIKDSSKYYPIYSEKEFTFNGIKQGNRNALL
;
A
#
# COMPACT_ATOMS: atom_id res chain seq x y z
N MET A 1 -69.25 -41.94 -28.17
CA MET A 1 -68.92 -40.58 -27.78
C MET A 1 -68.05 -40.67 -26.49
N THR A 2 -66.77 -40.55 -26.60
CA THR A 2 -65.82 -40.63 -25.46
C THR A 2 -65.27 -39.26 -25.18
N GLN A 3 -65.66 -38.64 -24.07
CA GLN A 3 -65.12 -37.40 -23.57
C GLN A 3 -63.70 -37.59 -23.01
N LYS A 4 -62.74 -36.89 -23.55
CA LYS A 4 -61.37 -36.80 -23.06
C LYS A 4 -61.29 -35.59 -22.10
N THR A 5 -61.19 -35.88 -20.81
CA THR A 5 -60.89 -34.84 -19.77
C THR A 5 -59.40 -34.53 -19.81
N ALA A 6 -59.02 -33.31 -20.15
CA ALA A 6 -57.65 -32.82 -20.08
C ALA A 6 -57.39 -32.31 -18.65
N LEU A 7 -56.44 -32.90 -17.96
CA LEU A 7 -55.95 -32.48 -16.64
C LEU A 7 -54.88 -31.41 -16.84
N ALA A 8 -55.15 -30.16 -16.49
CA ALA A 8 -54.20 -29.07 -16.52
C ALA A 8 -53.36 -29.13 -15.21
N ALA A 9 -52.07 -29.45 -15.32
CA ALA A 9 -51.12 -29.39 -14.20
C ALA A 9 -50.68 -27.94 -14.00
N LEU A 10 -51.04 -27.34 -12.87
CA LEU A 10 -50.61 -26.01 -12.46
C LEU A 10 -49.21 -26.11 -11.85
N LEU A 11 -48.17 -25.65 -12.56
CA LEU A 11 -46.82 -25.55 -12.09
C LEU A 11 -46.69 -24.33 -11.15
N LEU A 12 -46.61 -24.59 -9.83
CA LEU A 12 -46.23 -23.60 -8.82
C LEU A 12 -44.73 -23.32 -8.90
N ILE A 13 -44.33 -22.18 -9.46
CA ILE A 13 -42.96 -21.73 -9.44
C ILE A 13 -42.73 -20.99 -8.11
N PRO A 14 -41.81 -21.46 -7.22
CA PRO A 14 -41.52 -20.75 -6.01
C PRO A 14 -40.82 -19.43 -6.33
N SER A 15 -41.44 -18.30 -5.98
CA SER A 15 -40.83 -16.97 -6.08
C SER A 15 -39.85 -16.82 -4.92
N PHE A 16 -38.56 -16.90 -5.21
CA PHE A 16 -37.51 -16.49 -4.27
C PHE A 16 -37.51 -14.96 -4.17
N SER A 17 -38.08 -14.40 -3.11
CA SER A 17 -37.89 -13.00 -2.75
C SER A 17 -36.47 -12.82 -2.18
N PHE A 18 -35.58 -12.26 -2.98
CA PHE A 18 -34.32 -11.72 -2.44
C PHE A 18 -34.69 -10.46 -1.62
N ALA A 19 -34.63 -10.55 -0.32
CA ALA A 19 -34.65 -9.38 0.54
C ALA A 19 -33.38 -8.57 0.23
N ALA A 20 -33.53 -7.42 -0.40
CA ALA A 20 -32.46 -6.46 -0.55
C ALA A 20 -32.03 -6.03 0.87
N THR A 21 -30.84 -6.42 1.29
CA THR A 21 -30.23 -5.87 2.50
C THR A 21 -30.09 -4.37 2.30
N VAL A 22 -30.84 -3.59 3.07
CA VAL A 22 -30.67 -2.12 3.11
C VAL A 22 -29.29 -1.88 3.75
N LEU A 23 -28.28 -1.70 2.90
CA LEU A 23 -26.97 -1.24 3.34
C LEU A 23 -27.17 0.18 3.87
N SER A 24 -26.81 0.39 5.15
CA SER A 24 -26.77 1.73 5.72
C SER A 24 -25.81 2.60 4.87
N ALA A 25 -26.21 3.83 4.61
CA ALA A 25 -25.33 4.77 3.90
C ALA A 25 -24.01 4.91 4.67
N PRO A 26 -22.86 4.93 3.98
CA PRO A 26 -21.58 5.12 4.64
C PRO A 26 -21.55 6.47 5.37
N PRO A 27 -20.81 6.59 6.49
CA PRO A 27 -20.70 7.84 7.23
C PRO A 27 -20.09 8.94 6.35
N GLU A 28 -20.58 10.17 6.51
CA GLU A 28 -19.97 11.33 5.88
C GLU A 28 -18.60 11.61 6.52
N LEU A 29 -17.53 11.42 5.74
CA LEU A 29 -16.17 11.70 6.19
C LEU A 29 -15.68 13.02 5.59
N ASN A 30 -15.01 13.83 6.42
CA ASN A 30 -14.41 15.11 5.98
C ASN A 30 -13.05 14.87 5.27
N ASN A 31 -13.04 14.07 4.22
CA ASN A 31 -11.90 13.79 3.36
C ASN A 31 -12.27 14.01 1.89
N LYS A 32 -11.25 14.19 1.02
CA LYS A 32 -11.46 14.39 -0.42
C LYS A 32 -11.87 13.11 -1.12
N SER A 33 -11.23 11.99 -0.75
CA SER A 33 -11.43 10.70 -1.40
C SER A 33 -11.25 9.58 -0.37
N TYR A 34 -12.01 8.50 -0.52
CA TYR A 34 -11.79 7.24 0.21
C TYR A 34 -12.34 6.05 -0.57
N VAL A 35 -11.86 4.87 -0.20
CA VAL A 35 -12.38 3.56 -0.61
C VAL A 35 -12.40 2.65 0.61
N LEU A 36 -13.52 1.97 0.82
CA LEU A 36 -13.61 0.77 1.65
C LEU A 36 -13.79 -0.42 0.71
N MET A 37 -12.86 -1.35 0.76
CA MET A 37 -12.82 -2.51 -0.12
C MET A 37 -12.81 -3.79 0.71
N ASP A 38 -13.60 -4.77 0.31
CA ASP A 38 -13.49 -6.13 0.84
C ASP A 38 -12.17 -6.75 0.40
N TYR A 39 -11.40 -7.19 1.37
CA TYR A 39 -10.03 -7.69 1.15
C TYR A 39 -10.00 -8.95 0.27
N GLU A 40 -10.92 -9.90 0.48
CA GLU A 40 -10.89 -11.19 -0.22
C GLU A 40 -11.35 -11.07 -1.66
N THR A 41 -12.43 -10.32 -1.89
CA THR A 41 -13.09 -10.23 -3.20
C THR A 41 -12.63 -9.05 -4.04
N GLY A 42 -12.04 -8.01 -3.42
CA GLY A 42 -11.75 -6.73 -4.07
C GLY A 42 -12.99 -5.88 -4.35
N GLN A 43 -14.17 -6.26 -3.83
CA GLN A 43 -15.40 -5.50 -4.00
C GLN A 43 -15.34 -4.18 -3.23
N ILE A 44 -15.64 -3.07 -3.91
CA ILE A 44 -15.79 -1.77 -3.26
C ILE A 44 -17.13 -1.74 -2.54
N LEU A 45 -17.07 -1.58 -1.21
CA LEU A 45 -18.24 -1.52 -0.32
C LEU A 45 -18.74 -0.08 -0.13
N ALA A 46 -17.82 0.89 -0.12
CA ALA A 46 -18.11 2.31 -0.03
C ALA A 46 -16.98 3.12 -0.65
N SER A 47 -17.30 4.23 -1.30
CA SER A 47 -16.29 5.10 -1.88
C SER A 47 -16.79 6.55 -2.00
N LYS A 48 -15.82 7.45 -2.11
CA LYS A 48 -16.01 8.86 -2.47
C LYS A 48 -14.87 9.29 -3.37
N ASN A 49 -15.14 9.80 -4.56
CA ASN A 49 -14.14 10.30 -5.51
C ASN A 49 -12.96 9.31 -5.71
N GLU A 50 -13.25 8.03 -5.78
CA GLU A 50 -12.28 6.93 -5.71
C GLU A 50 -11.21 6.96 -6.80
N ASN A 51 -11.50 7.60 -7.94
CA ASN A 51 -10.62 7.74 -9.09
C ASN A 51 -10.00 9.16 -9.20
N GLU A 52 -10.23 10.03 -8.21
CA GLU A 52 -9.61 11.36 -8.19
C GLU A 52 -8.11 11.23 -7.99
N LYS A 53 -7.32 11.85 -8.89
CA LYS A 53 -5.87 11.88 -8.81
C LYS A 53 -5.44 12.88 -7.75
N LEU A 54 -4.84 12.39 -6.69
CA LEU A 54 -4.37 13.18 -5.55
C LEU A 54 -2.89 12.87 -5.28
N ALA A 55 -2.20 13.81 -4.66
CA ALA A 55 -0.85 13.55 -4.16
C ALA A 55 -0.90 12.52 -3.01
N PRO A 56 -0.28 11.35 -3.15
CA PRO A 56 -0.36 10.29 -2.14
C PRO A 56 0.48 10.59 -0.89
N ALA A 57 1.38 11.57 -0.97
CA ALA A 57 2.33 11.86 0.09
C ALA A 57 3.04 10.57 0.57
N SER A 58 3.24 10.40 1.87
CA SER A 58 3.94 9.21 2.41
C SER A 58 3.24 7.88 2.19
N MET A 59 2.00 7.85 1.72
CA MET A 59 1.37 6.60 1.26
C MET A 59 2.14 5.97 0.08
N THR A 60 2.92 6.74 -0.67
CA THR A 60 3.89 6.27 -1.67
C THR A 60 4.79 5.15 -1.14
N LYS A 61 5.18 5.25 0.14
CA LYS A 61 6.07 4.26 0.78
C LYS A 61 5.47 2.87 0.91
N MET A 62 4.15 2.73 0.76
CA MET A 62 3.52 1.41 0.64
C MET A 62 4.05 0.67 -0.60
N MET A 63 4.21 1.36 -1.75
CA MET A 63 4.81 0.76 -2.94
C MET A 63 6.30 0.51 -2.74
N THR A 64 7.01 1.44 -2.11
CA THR A 64 8.43 1.26 -1.77
C THR A 64 8.65 0.03 -0.90
N SER A 65 7.87 -0.12 0.18
CA SER A 65 7.91 -1.29 1.06
C SER A 65 7.54 -2.57 0.33
N TYR A 66 6.49 -2.54 -0.48
CA TYR A 66 6.04 -3.70 -1.25
C TYR A 66 7.13 -4.24 -2.19
N ILE A 67 7.84 -3.37 -2.91
CA ILE A 67 8.98 -3.80 -3.76
C ILE A 67 10.09 -4.43 -2.92
N ILE A 68 10.44 -3.81 -1.77
CA ILE A 68 11.45 -4.36 -0.86
C ILE A 68 11.02 -5.74 -0.36
N GLU A 69 9.78 -5.89 0.08
CA GLU A 69 9.20 -7.14 0.56
C GLU A 69 9.24 -8.23 -0.53
N GLN A 70 8.88 -7.90 -1.78
CA GLN A 70 8.93 -8.85 -2.89
C GLN A 70 10.38 -9.31 -3.17
N LYS A 71 11.38 -8.40 -3.08
CA LYS A 71 12.79 -8.76 -3.27
C LYS A 71 13.34 -9.61 -2.12
N LEU A 72 12.90 -9.37 -0.89
CA LEU A 72 13.23 -10.22 0.27
C LEU A 72 12.59 -11.61 0.13
N LEU A 73 11.35 -11.69 -0.38
CA LEU A 73 10.65 -12.96 -0.60
C LEU A 73 11.25 -13.78 -1.74
N SER A 74 11.72 -13.13 -2.80
CA SER A 74 12.38 -13.78 -3.94
C SER A 74 13.82 -14.20 -3.65
N GLY A 75 14.42 -13.68 -2.57
CA GLY A 75 15.85 -13.90 -2.24
C GLY A 75 16.82 -13.04 -3.05
N GLU A 76 16.32 -12.07 -3.85
CA GLU A 76 17.16 -11.07 -4.52
C GLU A 76 17.78 -10.06 -3.55
N LEU A 77 17.21 -9.95 -2.34
CA LEU A 77 17.68 -9.17 -1.22
C LEU A 77 17.63 -10.05 0.03
N THR A 78 18.59 -9.92 0.95
CA THR A 78 18.55 -10.62 2.24
C THR A 78 18.23 -9.68 3.39
N GLU A 79 17.62 -10.21 4.47
CA GLU A 79 17.19 -9.38 5.61
C GLU A 79 18.36 -8.68 6.32
N ASP A 80 19.51 -9.33 6.37
CA ASP A 80 20.76 -8.88 7.01
C ASP A 80 21.68 -8.10 6.07
N GLU A 81 21.30 -7.96 4.79
CA GLU A 81 22.09 -7.21 3.81
C GLU A 81 22.27 -5.76 4.24
N GLN A 82 23.53 -5.29 4.23
CA GLN A 82 23.89 -3.97 4.71
C GLN A 82 23.65 -2.91 3.66
N VAL A 83 22.72 -2.00 3.94
CA VAL A 83 22.37 -0.86 3.09
C VAL A 83 23.07 0.39 3.60
N ARG A 84 23.91 1.00 2.75
CA ARG A 84 24.68 2.19 3.11
C ARG A 84 23.85 3.46 2.94
N MET A 85 23.99 4.37 3.91
CA MET A 85 23.44 5.71 3.82
C MET A 85 24.37 6.65 3.05
N ASN A 86 24.05 6.93 1.81
CA ASN A 86 24.76 7.91 0.97
C ASN A 86 24.29 9.34 1.26
N GLU A 87 25.05 10.34 0.81
CA GLU A 87 24.74 11.75 1.03
C GLU A 87 23.39 12.18 0.39
N SER A 88 23.03 11.59 -0.75
CA SER A 88 21.77 11.81 -1.48
C SER A 88 20.53 11.37 -0.68
N ALA A 89 20.66 10.28 0.08
CA ALA A 89 19.58 9.73 0.90
C ALA A 89 19.58 10.31 2.32
N TRP A 90 20.73 10.81 2.79
CA TRP A 90 20.92 11.17 4.19
C TRP A 90 20.01 12.30 4.65
N CYS A 91 19.31 12.04 5.76
CA CYS A 91 18.51 13.02 6.48
C CYS A 91 19.43 13.90 7.34
N ARG A 92 19.69 15.14 6.87
CA ARG A 92 20.61 16.10 7.50
C ARG A 92 20.09 16.71 8.83
N GLY A 93 19.21 15.99 9.55
CA GLY A 93 18.59 16.52 10.77
C GLY A 93 17.51 17.57 10.51
N SER A 94 16.96 17.56 9.31
CA SER A 94 15.81 18.43 8.95
C SER A 94 14.60 18.07 9.80
N SER A 95 14.03 19.07 10.49
CA SER A 95 12.76 18.91 11.22
C SER A 95 11.55 18.81 10.28
N SER A 96 11.74 19.03 8.97
CA SER A 96 10.68 19.03 7.96
C SER A 96 10.43 17.66 7.33
N GLU A 97 11.32 16.69 7.55
CA GLU A 97 11.22 15.34 6.97
C GLU A 97 11.13 14.27 8.05
N SER A 98 10.39 13.21 7.75
CA SER A 98 10.39 12.00 8.57
C SER A 98 11.60 11.16 8.25
N CYS A 99 12.40 10.79 9.26
CA CYS A 99 13.67 10.11 9.10
C CYS A 99 13.81 8.93 10.07
N MET A 100 14.50 7.89 9.63
CA MET A 100 14.96 6.79 10.47
C MET A 100 16.24 7.17 11.24
N TYR A 101 16.94 8.22 10.77
CA TYR A 101 18.19 8.75 11.34
C TYR A 101 19.39 7.80 11.23
N VAL A 102 19.53 7.13 10.09
CA VAL A 102 20.75 6.40 9.77
C VAL A 102 21.91 7.42 9.57
N PRO A 103 23.04 7.27 10.25
CA PRO A 103 24.16 8.20 10.13
C PRO A 103 24.72 8.23 8.70
N LEU A 104 25.21 9.39 8.25
CA LEU A 104 25.92 9.49 6.97
C LEU A 104 27.08 8.49 6.93
N ASN A 105 27.19 7.77 5.82
CA ASN A 105 28.14 6.66 5.62
C ASN A 105 27.97 5.45 6.58
N GLY A 106 26.99 5.49 7.48
CA GLY A 106 26.59 4.33 8.28
C GLY A 106 25.80 3.33 7.45
N THR A 107 25.49 2.21 8.05
CA THR A 107 24.65 1.17 7.45
C THR A 107 23.53 0.78 8.39
N ALA A 108 22.47 0.22 7.82
CA ALA A 108 21.45 -0.55 8.52
C ALA A 108 21.12 -1.77 7.66
N THR A 109 20.58 -2.82 8.27
CA THR A 109 20.14 -3.99 7.52
C THR A 109 18.90 -3.65 6.66
N ALA A 110 18.68 -4.39 5.59
CA ALA A 110 17.51 -4.22 4.75
C ALA A 110 16.20 -4.35 5.56
N LEU A 111 16.17 -5.25 6.55
CA LEU A 111 15.01 -5.41 7.44
C LEU A 111 14.82 -4.20 8.37
N GLU A 112 15.91 -3.61 8.91
CA GLU A 112 15.83 -2.38 9.70
C GLU A 112 15.36 -1.20 8.86
N MET A 113 15.86 -1.08 7.61
CA MET A 113 15.39 -0.07 6.66
C MET A 113 13.89 -0.22 6.37
N LEU A 114 13.42 -1.46 6.13
CA LEU A 114 12.00 -1.73 5.91
C LEU A 114 11.16 -1.30 7.13
N ARG A 115 11.59 -1.62 8.37
CA ARG A 115 10.91 -1.14 9.58
C ARG A 115 10.91 0.39 9.69
N GLY A 116 12.05 1.02 9.40
CA GLY A 116 12.14 2.49 9.40
C GLY A 116 11.19 3.14 8.38
N ILE A 117 11.00 2.52 7.21
CA ILE A 117 10.06 2.97 6.18
C ILE A 117 8.62 2.82 6.65
N ILE A 118 8.23 1.65 7.14
CA ILE A 118 6.85 1.32 7.51
C ILE A 118 6.42 2.07 8.78
N ILE A 119 7.23 1.99 9.84
CA ILE A 119 6.86 2.47 11.18
C ILE A 119 7.01 3.98 11.27
N GLN A 120 8.18 4.50 10.91
CA GLN A 120 8.51 5.93 11.06
C GLN A 120 8.24 6.74 9.79
N SER A 121 7.98 6.08 8.67
CA SER A 121 7.88 6.74 7.36
C SER A 121 9.20 7.42 6.95
N GLY A 122 10.35 6.77 7.21
CA GLY A 122 11.70 7.30 6.98
C GLY A 122 11.97 7.61 5.51
N ASN A 123 12.20 8.88 5.19
CA ASN A 123 12.57 9.30 3.83
C ASN A 123 13.99 8.86 3.48
N ASP A 124 14.91 8.97 4.44
CA ASP A 124 16.30 8.51 4.33
C ASP A 124 16.37 7.01 4.02
N ALA A 125 15.66 6.18 4.78
CA ALA A 125 15.59 4.74 4.54
C ALA A 125 14.97 4.42 3.16
N SER A 126 13.92 5.15 2.76
CA SER A 126 13.27 4.96 1.45
C SER A 126 14.21 5.25 0.28
N LYS A 127 14.93 6.38 0.34
CA LYS A 127 15.92 6.76 -0.68
C LYS A 127 17.12 5.80 -0.71
N ALA A 128 17.66 5.45 0.47
CA ALA A 128 18.79 4.52 0.57
C ALA A 128 18.45 3.14 -0.02
N MET A 129 17.26 2.60 0.28
CA MET A 129 16.80 1.35 -0.31
C MET A 129 16.56 1.46 -1.80
N ALA A 130 16.00 2.58 -2.28
CA ALA A 130 15.83 2.83 -3.71
C ALA A 130 17.17 2.85 -4.46
N GLU A 131 18.19 3.54 -3.91
CA GLU A 131 19.53 3.58 -4.48
C GLU A 131 20.20 2.20 -4.42
N HIS A 132 20.06 1.47 -3.32
CA HIS A 132 20.64 0.14 -3.15
C HIS A 132 20.08 -0.87 -4.15
N ILE A 133 18.75 -0.88 -4.35
CA ILE A 133 18.07 -1.84 -5.23
C ILE A 133 18.22 -1.48 -6.71
N ALA A 134 18.15 -0.20 -7.06
CA ALA A 134 18.04 0.25 -8.44
C ALA A 134 19.19 1.16 -8.91
N GLY A 135 20.19 1.41 -8.06
CA GLY A 135 21.31 2.30 -8.33
C GLY A 135 21.00 3.79 -8.19
N ASN A 136 19.75 4.22 -8.38
CA ASN A 136 19.27 5.57 -8.13
C ASN A 136 17.75 5.62 -7.97
N GLU A 137 17.23 6.69 -7.36
CA GLU A 137 15.81 6.85 -7.06
C GLU A 137 14.93 6.92 -8.33
N GLY A 138 15.43 7.50 -9.43
CA GLY A 138 14.68 7.60 -10.69
C GLY A 138 14.43 6.22 -11.30
N THR A 139 15.44 5.35 -11.33
CA THR A 139 15.30 3.96 -11.78
C THR A 139 14.35 3.19 -10.86
N PHE A 140 14.42 3.43 -9.55
CA PHE A 140 13.49 2.82 -8.60
C PHE A 140 12.05 3.28 -8.83
N ALA A 141 11.81 4.57 -9.08
CA ALA A 141 10.49 5.09 -9.44
C ALA A 141 9.95 4.44 -10.74
N HIS A 142 10.82 4.14 -11.70
CA HIS A 142 10.42 3.37 -12.87
C HIS A 142 9.96 1.94 -12.49
N MET A 143 10.68 1.26 -11.58
CA MET A 143 10.26 -0.04 -11.04
C MET A 143 8.91 0.07 -10.32
N MET A 144 8.70 1.11 -9.50
CA MET A 144 7.42 1.37 -8.84
C MET A 144 6.26 1.47 -9.84
N ASN A 145 6.47 2.16 -10.95
CA ASN A 145 5.44 2.31 -11.99
C ASN A 145 5.18 1.01 -12.77
N GLN A 146 6.22 0.20 -13.00
CA GLN A 146 6.05 -1.14 -13.60
C GLN A 146 5.24 -2.03 -12.68
N GLU A 147 5.53 -2.01 -11.39
CA GLU A 147 4.83 -2.78 -10.39
C GLU A 147 3.39 -2.30 -10.20
N ALA A 148 3.16 -0.99 -10.14
CA ALA A 148 1.82 -0.41 -10.12
C ALA A 148 0.98 -0.90 -11.30
N LYS A 149 1.54 -0.90 -12.51
CA LYS A 149 0.88 -1.42 -13.70
C LYS A 149 0.58 -2.92 -13.58
N ARG A 150 1.53 -3.71 -13.06
CA ARG A 150 1.38 -5.16 -12.88
C ARG A 150 0.21 -5.52 -11.97
N ILE A 151 0.02 -4.76 -10.88
CA ILE A 151 -1.06 -4.98 -9.91
C ILE A 151 -2.35 -4.20 -10.25
N GLY A 152 -2.41 -3.53 -11.40
CA GLY A 152 -3.62 -2.88 -11.91
C GLY A 152 -3.88 -1.45 -11.44
N MET A 153 -2.89 -0.77 -10.84
CA MET A 153 -2.97 0.66 -10.44
C MET A 153 -2.86 1.58 -11.66
N THR A 154 -3.91 1.66 -12.46
CA THR A 154 -3.90 2.32 -13.78
C THR A 154 -3.95 3.85 -13.71
N ASN A 155 -4.26 4.42 -12.56
CA ASN A 155 -4.37 5.87 -12.34
C ASN A 155 -3.31 6.38 -11.36
N THR A 156 -2.15 5.72 -11.33
CA THR A 156 -1.02 6.04 -10.44
C THR A 156 0.23 6.34 -11.25
N SER A 157 1.00 7.32 -10.77
CA SER A 157 2.33 7.65 -11.27
C SER A 157 3.24 8.01 -10.11
N PHE A 158 4.31 7.26 -9.93
CA PHE A 158 5.33 7.50 -8.93
C PHE A 158 6.55 8.18 -9.58
N VAL A 159 7.06 9.23 -8.94
CA VAL A 159 8.25 9.99 -9.39
C VAL A 159 9.42 9.81 -8.42
N ASN A 160 9.13 9.46 -7.15
CA ASN A 160 10.15 9.20 -6.13
C ASN A 160 9.68 8.11 -5.16
N SER A 161 10.58 7.65 -4.31
CA SER A 161 10.35 6.56 -3.34
C SER A 161 9.66 7.01 -2.05
N THR A 162 9.58 8.33 -1.81
CA THR A 162 9.22 8.91 -0.51
C THR A 162 7.81 9.49 -0.47
N GLY A 163 7.28 9.94 -1.61
CA GLY A 163 6.05 10.71 -1.71
C GLY A 163 6.22 12.20 -1.46
N MET A 164 7.46 12.70 -1.49
CA MET A 164 7.70 14.15 -1.51
C MET A 164 7.06 14.76 -2.75
N PRO A 165 6.53 16.00 -2.66
CA PRO A 165 5.87 16.64 -3.77
C PRO A 165 6.75 16.70 -5.02
N ALA A 166 6.23 16.24 -6.14
CA ALA A 166 6.87 16.30 -7.45
C ALA A 166 5.79 16.36 -8.54
N GLU A 167 6.09 17.08 -9.63
CA GLU A 167 5.20 17.11 -10.78
C GLU A 167 5.01 15.69 -11.35
N GLY A 168 3.77 15.32 -11.65
CA GLY A 168 3.45 13.98 -12.14
C GLY A 168 3.39 12.88 -11.06
N HIS A 169 3.56 13.21 -9.76
CA HIS A 169 3.44 12.26 -8.66
C HIS A 169 2.00 12.25 -8.11
N TYR A 170 1.24 11.22 -8.46
CA TYR A 170 -0.16 11.09 -8.04
C TYR A 170 -0.59 9.63 -7.90
N SER A 171 -1.67 9.41 -7.16
CA SER A 171 -2.40 8.15 -7.09
C SER A 171 -3.89 8.41 -6.85
N THR A 172 -4.68 7.35 -6.71
CA THR A 172 -6.11 7.41 -6.38
C THR A 172 -6.41 6.55 -5.15
N ALA A 173 -7.51 6.82 -4.46
CA ALA A 173 -7.92 6.00 -3.31
C ALA A 173 -8.14 4.54 -3.71
N LYS A 174 -8.69 4.31 -4.91
CA LYS A 174 -8.88 2.96 -5.45
C LYS A 174 -7.56 2.24 -5.67
N ASP A 175 -6.60 2.86 -6.35
CA ASP A 175 -5.31 2.25 -6.62
C ASP A 175 -4.54 1.95 -5.32
N MET A 176 -4.61 2.87 -4.33
CA MET A 176 -3.98 2.63 -3.01
C MET A 176 -4.65 1.50 -2.23
N ALA A 177 -5.96 1.31 -2.34
CA ALA A 177 -6.66 0.17 -1.74
C ALA A 177 -6.24 -1.16 -2.41
N MET A 178 -6.04 -1.17 -3.73
CA MET A 178 -5.51 -2.34 -4.46
C MET A 178 -4.09 -2.68 -4.00
N LEU A 179 -3.23 -1.67 -3.84
CA LEU A 179 -1.87 -1.89 -3.31
C LEU A 179 -1.92 -2.46 -1.89
N ALA A 180 -2.79 -1.94 -1.02
CA ALA A 180 -2.97 -2.48 0.33
C ALA A 180 -3.39 -3.95 0.31
N GLN A 181 -4.33 -4.33 -0.57
CA GLN A 181 -4.74 -5.72 -0.77
C GLN A 181 -3.56 -6.61 -1.17
N HIS A 182 -2.71 -6.16 -2.10
CA HIS A 182 -1.52 -6.88 -2.53
C HIS A 182 -0.48 -7.02 -1.41
N ILE A 183 -0.23 -5.98 -0.62
CA ILE A 183 0.67 -6.07 0.54
C ILE A 183 0.20 -7.16 1.50
N ILE A 184 -1.09 -7.18 1.86
CA ILE A 184 -1.64 -8.16 2.79
C ILE A 184 -1.53 -9.58 2.21
N LYS A 185 -1.84 -9.74 0.92
CA LYS A 185 -1.92 -11.05 0.25
C LYS A 185 -0.57 -11.62 -0.08
N ASP A 186 0.32 -10.80 -0.65
CA ASP A 186 1.56 -11.26 -1.26
C ASP A 186 2.76 -11.18 -0.30
N SER A 187 2.66 -10.37 0.78
CA SER A 187 3.74 -10.09 1.74
C SER A 187 3.42 -10.59 3.15
N SER A 188 2.73 -11.71 3.29
CA SER A 188 2.26 -12.24 4.59
C SER A 188 3.37 -12.39 5.64
N LYS A 189 4.61 -12.65 5.23
CA LYS A 189 5.79 -12.73 6.13
C LYS A 189 6.14 -11.37 6.76
N TYR A 190 6.04 -10.28 6.01
CA TYR A 190 6.43 -8.93 6.44
C TYR A 190 5.25 -8.07 6.89
N TYR A 191 4.03 -8.45 6.53
CA TYR A 191 2.82 -7.72 6.92
C TYR A 191 2.69 -7.45 8.43
N PRO A 192 3.11 -8.34 9.36
CA PRO A 192 3.10 -8.05 10.79
C PRO A 192 3.86 -6.79 11.21
N ILE A 193 4.87 -6.34 10.44
CA ILE A 193 5.64 -5.11 10.72
C ILE A 193 4.71 -3.88 10.75
N TYR A 194 3.66 -3.86 9.93
CA TYR A 194 2.70 -2.75 9.88
C TYR A 194 1.93 -2.56 11.19
N SER A 195 1.87 -3.59 12.05
CA SER A 195 1.26 -3.56 13.37
C SER A 195 2.23 -3.32 14.53
N GLU A 196 3.54 -3.21 14.26
CA GLU A 196 4.54 -2.89 15.28
C GLU A 196 4.32 -1.45 15.76
N LYS A 197 4.11 -1.26 17.08
CA LYS A 197 3.80 0.08 17.64
C LYS A 197 5.00 1.00 17.68
N GLU A 198 6.19 0.45 17.71
CA GLU A 198 7.44 1.20 17.83
C GLU A 198 8.62 0.40 17.28
N PHE A 199 9.66 1.11 16.91
CA PHE A 199 10.92 0.58 16.44
C PHE A 199 12.08 1.39 17.02
N THR A 200 13.15 0.75 17.44
CA THR A 200 14.33 1.43 17.98
C THR A 200 15.53 1.18 17.06
N PHE A 201 16.14 2.25 16.57
CA PHE A 201 17.37 2.19 15.79
C PHE A 201 18.41 3.14 16.39
N ASN A 202 19.66 2.65 16.57
CA ASN A 202 20.75 3.41 17.21
C ASN A 202 20.36 4.07 18.54
N GLY A 203 19.55 3.42 19.37
CA GLY A 203 19.05 3.97 20.62
C GLY A 203 17.95 5.02 20.47
N ILE A 204 17.55 5.37 19.26
CA ILE A 204 16.45 6.28 18.99
C ILE A 204 15.16 5.48 18.86
N LYS A 205 14.25 5.68 19.81
CA LYS A 205 12.92 5.08 19.80
C LYS A 205 12.00 5.89 18.89
N GLN A 206 11.32 5.21 18.00
CA GLN A 206 10.44 5.78 16.97
C GLN A 206 9.08 5.09 17.03
N GLY A 207 8.02 5.88 17.18
CA GLY A 207 6.65 5.36 17.22
C GLY A 207 6.06 5.17 15.83
N ASN A 208 5.14 4.20 15.71
CA ASN A 208 4.39 4.04 14.48
C ASN A 208 3.50 5.26 14.23
N ARG A 209 3.49 5.73 12.98
CA ARG A 209 2.69 6.88 12.54
C ARG A 209 1.19 6.57 12.46
N ASN A 210 0.80 5.31 12.51
CA ASN A 210 -0.60 4.89 12.57
C ASN A 210 -1.11 4.97 14.00
N ALA A 211 -1.89 6.01 14.31
CA ALA A 211 -2.46 6.24 15.64
C ALA A 211 -3.60 5.27 16.01
N LEU A 212 -3.96 4.35 15.14
CA LEU A 212 -4.99 3.34 15.40
C LEU A 212 -4.43 2.02 15.95
N LEU A 213 -3.10 1.92 16.14
CA LEU A 213 -2.43 0.73 16.69
C LEU A 213 -2.41 0.68 18.21
#